data_c8d28a5c1bb4ac5890930eb7aed90db7
#
_entry.id   c8d28a5c1bb4ac5890930eb7aed90db7
#
_cell.length_a   1.000
_cell.length_b   1.000
_cell.length_c   1.000
_cell.angle_alpha   90.00
_cell.angle_beta   90.00
_cell.angle_gamma   90.00
#
_symmetry.space_group_name_H-M   'P 1'
#
loop_
_entity.id
_entity.type
_entity.pdbx_description
1 polymer ?
#
loop_
_entity_poly.entity_id
_entity_poly.type
_entity_poly.pdbx_seq_one_letter_code
_entity_poly.pdbx_strand_id
1 'polypeptide(L)'
;MMIKPHNTNTEFQLGGINHVALVCSDMARTVDFYSNILGMPLIKSLDLPGGQGQHFFFDAGNGDCVAFFWFAAAPDRVPGISSPGAIPGIGDITSAVSTMNHLAFHVPAEKFDAYRQRLKDKGVRVGPVLNHDHSEMQVSATVHPGVYVRSFYFQDPDGITLEFACWVKEFTENDTPAVPRAAADRRPAAVTSKP
;
A
#
# COMPACT_ATOMS: atom_id res chain seq x y z
N MET A 1 10.75 0.63 15.07
CA MET A 1 10.29 1.75 15.93
C MET A 1 8.77 1.66 15.98
N MET A 2 8.17 1.53 17.12
CA MET A 2 6.71 1.56 17.23
C MET A 2 6.25 3.00 17.38
N ILE A 3 5.30 3.42 16.55
CA ILE A 3 4.61 4.71 16.74
C ILE A 3 3.84 4.58 18.05
N LYS A 4 4.12 5.47 19.00
CA LYS A 4 3.35 5.51 20.26
C LYS A 4 2.20 6.48 20.08
N PRO A 5 0.96 6.02 19.93
CA PRO A 5 -0.18 6.91 19.87
C PRO A 5 -0.41 7.60 21.22
N HIS A 6 -0.82 8.85 21.22
CA HIS A 6 -1.23 9.57 22.42
C HIS A 6 -2.49 8.97 23.03
N ASN A 7 -3.36 8.45 22.18
CA ASN A 7 -4.60 7.84 22.59
C ASN A 7 -4.48 6.32 22.54
N THR A 8 -4.73 5.67 23.66
CA THR A 8 -4.85 4.22 23.75
C THR A 8 -6.27 3.83 23.36
N ASN A 9 -6.41 2.82 22.52
CA ASN A 9 -7.71 2.22 22.24
C ASN A 9 -8.21 1.51 23.51
N THR A 10 -9.30 2.02 24.08
CA THR A 10 -9.91 1.48 25.29
C THR A 10 -11.13 0.58 25.00
N GLU A 11 -11.59 0.53 23.74
CA GLU A 11 -12.75 -0.26 23.34
C GLU A 11 -12.36 -1.68 22.96
N PHE A 12 -11.28 -1.81 22.17
CA PHE A 12 -10.82 -3.11 21.66
C PHE A 12 -9.32 -3.24 21.78
N GLN A 13 -8.85 -4.36 22.30
CA GLN A 13 -7.42 -4.70 22.31
C GLN A 13 -7.02 -5.25 20.94
N LEU A 14 -6.65 -4.36 20.02
CA LEU A 14 -6.17 -4.75 18.68
C LEU A 14 -4.69 -5.06 18.74
N GLY A 15 -4.29 -6.19 18.14
CA GLY A 15 -2.89 -6.65 18.08
C GLY A 15 -2.15 -6.24 16.79
N GLY A 16 -2.80 -5.50 15.89
CA GLY A 16 -2.29 -5.15 14.56
C GLY A 16 -3.25 -5.59 13.46
N ILE A 17 -2.74 -5.77 12.25
CA ILE A 17 -3.52 -6.27 11.11
C ILE A 17 -3.28 -7.78 11.00
N ASN A 18 -4.34 -8.59 11.12
CA ASN A 18 -4.21 -10.04 10.93
C ASN A 18 -3.89 -10.36 9.47
N HIS A 19 -4.73 -9.90 8.54
CA HIS A 19 -4.47 -9.99 7.11
C HIS A 19 -5.24 -8.93 6.31
N VAL A 20 -4.70 -8.59 5.14
CA VAL A 20 -5.38 -7.80 4.10
C VAL A 20 -5.66 -8.73 2.93
N ALA A 21 -6.93 -8.83 2.51
CA ALA A 21 -7.32 -9.68 1.39
C ALA A 21 -7.55 -8.84 0.13
N LEU A 22 -6.90 -9.25 -0.95
CA LEU A 22 -6.90 -8.61 -2.26
C LEU A 22 -7.40 -9.60 -3.32
N VAL A 23 -7.68 -9.13 -4.51
CA VAL A 23 -8.06 -9.98 -5.64
C VAL A 23 -7.00 -9.89 -6.73
N CYS A 24 -6.54 -11.04 -7.22
CA CYS A 24 -5.58 -11.13 -8.33
C CYS A 24 -6.22 -11.77 -9.57
N SER A 25 -5.68 -11.46 -10.74
CA SER A 25 -6.11 -12.04 -12.00
C SER A 25 -5.43 -13.39 -12.32
N ASP A 26 -4.26 -13.65 -11.71
CA ASP A 26 -3.43 -14.84 -11.92
C ASP A 26 -2.69 -15.20 -10.64
N MET A 27 -3.13 -16.26 -9.96
CA MET A 27 -2.54 -16.68 -8.69
C MET A 27 -1.09 -17.18 -8.84
N ALA A 28 -0.74 -17.82 -9.95
CA ALA A 28 0.64 -18.29 -10.16
C ALA A 28 1.61 -17.12 -10.28
N ARG A 29 1.23 -16.09 -11.03
CA ARG A 29 1.99 -14.83 -11.17
C ARG A 29 2.07 -14.06 -9.85
N THR A 30 0.99 -14.06 -9.07
CA THR A 30 0.95 -13.46 -7.73
C THR A 30 1.92 -14.18 -6.79
N VAL A 31 1.91 -15.51 -6.76
CA VAL A 31 2.87 -16.32 -5.97
C VAL A 31 4.31 -16.00 -6.37
N ASP A 32 4.62 -15.95 -7.67
CA ASP A 32 5.96 -15.61 -8.12
C ASP A 32 6.40 -14.22 -7.63
N PHE A 33 5.54 -13.23 -7.74
CA PHE A 33 5.85 -11.87 -7.30
C PHE A 33 6.04 -11.77 -5.79
N TYR A 34 5.07 -12.24 -5.00
CA TYR A 34 5.12 -12.08 -3.55
C TYR A 34 6.17 -13.00 -2.89
N SER A 35 6.36 -14.23 -3.36
CA SER A 35 7.36 -15.12 -2.79
C SER A 35 8.76 -14.94 -3.36
N ASN A 36 8.93 -14.81 -4.70
CA ASN A 36 10.26 -14.77 -5.30
C ASN A 36 10.82 -13.35 -5.43
N ILE A 37 9.96 -12.36 -5.74
CA ILE A 37 10.39 -10.96 -5.83
C ILE A 37 10.44 -10.31 -4.44
N LEU A 38 9.34 -10.35 -3.67
CA LEU A 38 9.28 -9.72 -2.35
C LEU A 38 9.86 -10.60 -1.23
N GLY A 39 9.96 -11.91 -1.44
CA GLY A 39 10.52 -12.86 -0.46
C GLY A 39 9.55 -13.22 0.67
N MET A 40 8.25 -13.02 0.47
CA MET A 40 7.23 -13.38 1.46
C MET A 40 6.93 -14.88 1.40
N PRO A 41 7.07 -15.65 2.49
CA PRO A 41 6.69 -17.05 2.51
C PRO A 41 5.20 -17.24 2.20
N LEU A 42 4.86 -18.16 1.28
CA LEU A 42 3.50 -18.65 1.13
C LEU A 42 3.21 -19.59 2.30
N ILE A 43 2.30 -19.22 3.20
CA ILE A 43 2.02 -19.95 4.44
C ILE A 43 0.72 -20.74 4.41
N LYS A 44 -0.19 -20.40 3.51
CA LYS A 44 -1.46 -21.12 3.35
C LYS A 44 -1.95 -21.01 1.92
N SER A 45 -2.44 -22.11 1.38
CA SER A 45 -3.13 -22.16 0.09
C SER A 45 -4.35 -23.06 0.18
N LEU A 46 -5.42 -22.67 -0.47
CA LEU A 46 -6.63 -23.49 -0.56
C LEU A 46 -7.42 -23.18 -1.84
N ASP A 47 -8.11 -24.20 -2.35
CA ASP A 47 -9.09 -24.05 -3.41
C ASP A 47 -10.46 -23.74 -2.80
N LEU A 48 -11.21 -22.86 -3.46
CA LEU A 48 -12.58 -22.56 -3.05
C LEU A 48 -13.54 -23.64 -3.54
N PRO A 49 -14.62 -23.90 -2.80
CA PRO A 49 -15.60 -24.91 -3.19
C PRO A 49 -16.15 -24.71 -4.61
N GLY A 50 -16.45 -25.80 -5.32
CA GLY A 50 -17.07 -25.75 -6.63
C GLY A 50 -16.21 -25.18 -7.75
N GLY A 51 -14.90 -25.10 -7.58
CA GLY A 51 -13.98 -24.53 -8.59
C GLY A 51 -14.11 -23.01 -8.76
N GLN A 52 -14.68 -22.32 -7.78
CA GLN A 52 -14.95 -20.88 -7.86
C GLN A 52 -13.69 -20.03 -7.80
N GLY A 53 -12.59 -20.58 -7.29
CA GLY A 53 -11.33 -19.84 -7.18
C GLY A 53 -10.34 -20.43 -6.19
N GLN A 54 -9.43 -19.59 -5.75
CA GLN A 54 -8.37 -19.91 -4.77
C GLN A 54 -8.25 -18.81 -3.74
N HIS A 55 -7.69 -19.14 -2.56
CA HIS A 55 -7.36 -18.18 -1.52
C HIS A 55 -6.01 -18.54 -0.90
N PHE A 56 -5.01 -17.65 -1.06
CA PHE A 56 -3.62 -17.88 -0.66
C PHE A 56 -3.17 -16.77 0.30
N PHE A 57 -2.29 -17.13 1.26
CA PHE A 57 -1.78 -16.22 2.28
C PHE A 57 -0.25 -16.18 2.26
N PHE A 58 0.30 -14.98 2.30
CA PHE A 58 1.74 -14.70 2.33
C PHE A 58 2.08 -14.00 3.65
N ASP A 59 3.13 -14.46 4.32
CA ASP A 59 3.64 -13.84 5.53
C ASP A 59 4.34 -12.50 5.18
N ALA A 60 3.79 -11.40 5.66
CA ALA A 60 4.36 -10.07 5.50
C ALA A 60 5.33 -9.70 6.65
N GLY A 61 5.49 -10.58 7.63
CA GLY A 61 6.29 -10.37 8.83
C GLY A 61 5.46 -9.86 10.01
N ASN A 62 6.02 -9.97 11.21
CA ASN A 62 5.41 -9.51 12.45
C ASN A 62 4.01 -10.10 12.77
N GLY A 63 3.66 -11.24 12.15
CA GLY A 63 2.34 -11.86 12.30
C GLY A 63 1.26 -11.29 11.37
N ASP A 64 1.58 -10.32 10.53
CA ASP A 64 0.68 -9.75 9.55
C ASP A 64 0.77 -10.53 8.23
N CYS A 65 -0.35 -10.67 7.51
CA CYS A 65 -0.40 -11.39 6.23
C CYS A 65 -1.00 -10.53 5.12
N VAL A 66 -0.54 -10.80 3.89
CA VAL A 66 -1.26 -10.41 2.68
C VAL A 66 -1.89 -11.65 2.09
N ALA A 67 -3.20 -11.60 1.86
CA ALA A 67 -3.95 -12.70 1.29
C ALA A 67 -4.49 -12.33 -0.09
N PHE A 68 -4.59 -13.32 -0.97
CA PHE A 68 -5.15 -13.14 -2.31
C PHE A 68 -6.28 -14.12 -2.58
N PHE A 69 -7.35 -13.59 -3.13
CA PHE A 69 -8.33 -14.36 -3.84
C PHE A 69 -8.05 -14.33 -5.34
N TRP A 70 -8.13 -15.45 -5.98
CA TRP A 70 -8.34 -15.57 -7.40
C TRP A 70 -9.74 -16.13 -7.63
N PHE A 71 -10.58 -15.41 -8.36
CA PHE A 71 -11.92 -15.87 -8.72
C PHE A 71 -11.99 -16.12 -10.23
N ALA A 72 -12.54 -17.26 -10.61
CA ALA A 72 -12.69 -17.65 -12.02
C ALA A 72 -13.49 -16.64 -12.88
N ALA A 73 -14.34 -15.82 -12.25
CA ALA A 73 -15.19 -14.82 -12.91
C ALA A 73 -15.00 -13.40 -12.36
N ALA A 74 -13.82 -13.08 -11.81
CA ALA A 74 -13.54 -11.71 -11.36
C ALA A 74 -13.57 -10.73 -12.55
N PRO A 75 -14.16 -9.54 -12.38
CA PRO A 75 -14.05 -8.49 -13.38
C PRO A 75 -12.61 -7.95 -13.46
N ASP A 76 -12.25 -7.42 -14.63
CA ASP A 76 -10.95 -6.80 -14.84
C ASP A 76 -10.75 -5.52 -14.02
N ARG A 77 -9.49 -5.22 -13.74
CA ARG A 77 -9.09 -3.96 -13.10
C ARG A 77 -9.45 -2.77 -13.99
N VAL A 78 -10.01 -1.71 -13.36
CA VAL A 78 -10.28 -0.42 -14.00
C VAL A 78 -9.45 0.66 -13.30
N PRO A 79 -8.32 1.12 -13.88
CA PRO A 79 -7.48 2.17 -13.30
C PRO A 79 -8.27 3.48 -13.06
N GLY A 80 -8.05 4.12 -11.92
CA GLY A 80 -8.79 5.31 -11.46
C GLY A 80 -10.16 4.99 -10.82
N ILE A 81 -10.60 3.72 -10.88
CA ILE A 81 -11.82 3.24 -10.23
C ILE A 81 -11.46 2.18 -9.19
N SER A 82 -11.12 0.95 -9.63
CA SER A 82 -10.81 -0.16 -8.71
C SER A 82 -9.42 -0.05 -8.04
N SER A 83 -8.57 0.79 -8.56
CA SER A 83 -7.25 1.14 -8.03
C SER A 83 -6.84 2.52 -8.55
N PRO A 84 -5.84 3.18 -7.96
CA PRO A 84 -5.28 4.42 -8.52
C PRO A 84 -4.85 4.26 -9.98
N GLY A 85 -4.99 5.34 -10.75
CA GLY A 85 -4.53 5.38 -12.14
C GLY A 85 -3.00 5.39 -12.28
N ALA A 86 -2.32 5.94 -11.27
CA ALA A 86 -0.86 6.03 -11.21
C ALA A 86 -0.36 5.85 -9.76
N ILE A 87 0.96 5.72 -9.61
CA ILE A 87 1.59 5.72 -8.29
C ILE A 87 1.95 7.14 -7.84
N PRO A 88 2.02 7.41 -6.51
CA PRO A 88 2.45 8.69 -5.97
C PRO A 88 3.78 9.18 -6.54
N GLY A 89 3.88 10.48 -6.80
CA GLY A 89 5.04 11.12 -7.41
C GLY A 89 5.16 10.96 -8.93
N ILE A 90 4.22 10.23 -9.59
CA ILE A 90 4.20 10.06 -11.05
C ILE A 90 2.91 10.61 -11.69
N GLY A 91 1.74 10.42 -11.05
CA GLY A 91 0.48 10.87 -11.64
C GLY A 91 -0.68 10.86 -10.66
N ASP A 92 -1.91 10.81 -11.20
CA ASP A 92 -3.13 10.85 -10.39
C ASP A 92 -3.31 9.58 -9.57
N ILE A 93 -3.36 9.78 -8.26
CA ILE A 93 -3.54 8.72 -7.25
C ILE A 93 -5.00 8.54 -6.82
N THR A 94 -5.93 9.22 -7.46
CA THR A 94 -7.35 9.10 -7.10
C THR A 94 -7.89 7.72 -7.48
N SER A 95 -8.70 7.15 -6.59
CA SER A 95 -9.47 5.94 -6.84
C SER A 95 -10.88 6.08 -6.27
N ALA A 96 -11.77 5.15 -6.58
CA ALA A 96 -13.12 5.21 -6.09
C ALA A 96 -13.21 5.03 -4.57
N VAL A 97 -14.26 5.57 -3.96
CA VAL A 97 -14.56 5.33 -2.55
C VAL A 97 -14.66 3.82 -2.29
N SER A 98 -14.15 3.36 -1.16
CA SER A 98 -14.08 1.96 -0.75
C SER A 98 -13.02 1.10 -1.47
N THR A 99 -12.19 1.68 -2.34
CA THR A 99 -11.03 0.96 -2.87
C THR A 99 -9.81 1.12 -1.98
N MET A 100 -8.88 0.20 -2.08
CA MET A 100 -7.55 0.35 -1.47
C MET A 100 -6.70 1.26 -2.36
N ASN A 101 -6.20 2.37 -1.81
CA ASN A 101 -5.30 3.27 -2.54
C ASN A 101 -3.93 2.61 -2.73
N HIS A 102 -3.31 2.16 -1.64
CA HIS A 102 -2.06 1.40 -1.65
C HIS A 102 -1.93 0.57 -0.37
N LEU A 103 -1.03 -0.38 -0.39
CA LEU A 103 -0.62 -1.17 0.77
C LEU A 103 0.84 -0.86 1.09
N ALA A 104 1.09 -0.32 2.29
CA ALA A 104 2.42 0.05 2.74
C ALA A 104 3.01 -1.02 3.67
N PHE A 105 4.23 -1.46 3.37
CA PHE A 105 5.02 -2.32 4.22
C PHE A 105 6.07 -1.50 4.97
N HIS A 106 6.14 -1.66 6.28
CA HIS A 106 7.20 -1.04 7.05
C HIS A 106 8.54 -1.73 6.77
N VAL A 107 9.55 -0.93 6.45
CA VAL A 107 10.92 -1.41 6.26
C VAL A 107 11.90 -0.68 7.20
N PRO A 108 12.97 -1.34 7.65
CA PRO A 108 13.99 -0.65 8.45
C PRO A 108 14.62 0.51 7.68
N ALA A 109 14.74 1.67 8.33
CA ALA A 109 15.25 2.89 7.70
C ALA A 109 16.67 2.71 7.13
N GLU A 110 17.51 1.95 7.82
CA GLU A 110 18.87 1.64 7.39
C GLU A 110 18.94 0.69 6.18
N LYS A 111 17.86 -0.01 5.85
CA LYS A 111 17.76 -0.91 4.69
C LYS A 111 16.98 -0.31 3.53
N PHE A 112 16.36 0.85 3.72
CA PHE A 112 15.44 1.47 2.79
C PHE A 112 16.02 1.62 1.37
N ASP A 113 17.18 2.23 1.23
CA ASP A 113 17.81 2.46 -0.07
C ASP A 113 18.30 1.15 -0.72
N ALA A 114 18.80 0.20 0.10
CA ALA A 114 19.21 -1.12 -0.36
C ALA A 114 18.00 -1.94 -0.88
N TYR A 115 16.84 -1.84 -0.22
CA TYR A 115 15.63 -2.54 -0.66
C TYR A 115 15.09 -1.94 -1.96
N ARG A 116 15.14 -0.61 -2.10
CA ARG A 116 14.79 0.06 -3.35
C ARG A 116 15.67 -0.41 -4.50
N GLN A 117 16.98 -0.50 -4.31
CA GLN A 117 17.90 -1.00 -5.33
C GLN A 117 17.63 -2.48 -5.67
N ARG A 118 17.42 -3.32 -4.64
CA ARG A 118 17.10 -4.75 -4.83
C ARG A 118 15.86 -4.98 -5.70
N LEU A 119 14.79 -4.19 -5.51
CA LEU A 119 13.60 -4.28 -6.36
C LEU A 119 13.92 -3.93 -7.83
N LYS A 120 14.71 -2.89 -8.05
CA LYS A 120 15.18 -2.53 -9.41
C LYS A 120 16.01 -3.64 -10.04
N ASP A 121 16.93 -4.25 -9.28
CA ASP A 121 17.77 -5.36 -9.76
C ASP A 121 16.93 -6.58 -10.12
N LYS A 122 15.80 -6.77 -9.48
CA LYS A 122 14.79 -7.79 -9.80
C LYS A 122 13.82 -7.37 -10.90
N GLY A 123 14.05 -6.24 -11.58
CA GLY A 123 13.24 -5.78 -12.71
C GLY A 123 11.94 -5.07 -12.33
N VAL A 124 11.70 -4.78 -11.04
CA VAL A 124 10.51 -4.04 -10.62
C VAL A 124 10.68 -2.55 -10.92
N ARG A 125 9.69 -1.96 -11.59
CA ARG A 125 9.65 -0.51 -11.81
C ARG A 125 9.30 0.19 -10.50
N VAL A 126 10.23 0.98 -9.98
CA VAL A 126 10.10 1.68 -8.70
C VAL A 126 10.02 3.19 -8.92
N GLY A 127 9.07 3.85 -8.27
CA GLY A 127 8.87 5.29 -8.30
C GLY A 127 9.99 6.09 -7.62
N PRO A 128 9.86 7.43 -7.59
CA PRO A 128 10.77 8.30 -6.84
C PRO A 128 10.68 8.03 -5.34
N VAL A 129 11.71 8.44 -4.61
CA VAL A 129 11.64 8.52 -3.14
C VAL A 129 10.86 9.77 -2.76
N LEU A 130 9.91 9.63 -1.87
CA LEU A 130 9.14 10.71 -1.29
C LEU A 130 9.52 10.85 0.19
N ASN A 131 10.04 12.03 0.57
CA ASN A 131 10.31 12.38 1.96
C ASN A 131 9.15 13.26 2.43
N HIS A 132 8.17 12.65 3.09
CA HIS A 132 6.94 13.33 3.49
C HIS A 132 7.18 14.26 4.68
N ASP A 133 6.76 15.52 4.54
CA ASP A 133 6.87 16.57 5.54
C ASP A 133 5.58 17.39 5.64
N HIS A 134 5.60 18.46 6.43
CA HIS A 134 4.46 19.37 6.60
C HIS A 134 4.51 20.61 5.69
N SER A 135 5.34 20.61 4.63
CA SER A 135 5.33 21.67 3.63
C SER A 135 4.03 21.68 2.82
N GLU A 136 3.80 22.73 2.06
CA GLU A 136 2.64 22.86 1.16
C GLU A 136 2.54 21.68 0.17
N MET A 137 3.68 21.23 -0.35
CA MET A 137 3.77 20.09 -1.27
C MET A 137 3.75 18.74 -0.55
N GLN A 138 3.84 18.73 0.79
CA GLN A 138 3.88 17.55 1.66
C GLN A 138 5.03 16.58 1.36
N VAL A 139 6.00 16.99 0.57
CA VAL A 139 7.22 16.24 0.25
C VAL A 139 8.40 17.17 0.07
N SER A 140 9.59 16.71 0.43
CA SER A 140 10.86 17.41 0.20
C SER A 140 11.85 16.55 -0.58
N ALA A 141 12.76 17.22 -1.29
CA ALA A 141 13.82 16.56 -2.07
C ALA A 141 14.86 15.88 -1.18
N THR A 142 15.05 16.39 0.03
CA THR A 142 16.06 15.90 0.98
C THR A 142 15.44 15.58 2.33
N VAL A 143 16.08 14.69 3.07
CA VAL A 143 15.72 14.41 4.46
C VAL A 143 16.13 15.57 5.35
N HIS A 144 15.20 16.04 6.19
CA HIS A 144 15.42 17.06 7.20
C HIS A 144 14.57 16.78 8.45
N PRO A 145 14.73 17.48 9.58
CA PRO A 145 14.03 17.17 10.83
C PRO A 145 12.49 17.19 10.78
N GLY A 146 11.90 17.84 9.76
CA GLY A 146 10.45 17.88 9.53
C GLY A 146 9.91 16.67 8.78
N VAL A 147 10.76 15.83 8.20
CA VAL A 147 10.31 14.60 7.51
C VAL A 147 9.86 13.58 8.56
N TYR A 148 8.67 13.01 8.37
CA TYR A 148 8.11 12.02 9.30
C TYR A 148 8.09 10.60 8.72
N VAL A 149 7.98 10.44 7.40
CA VAL A 149 8.07 9.14 6.72
C VAL A 149 8.83 9.29 5.40
N ARG A 150 9.66 8.31 5.09
CA ARG A 150 10.26 8.14 3.76
C ARG A 150 9.61 6.95 3.09
N SER A 151 9.26 7.10 1.83
CA SER A 151 8.63 6.02 1.09
C SER A 151 9.00 6.01 -0.39
N PHE A 152 8.74 4.89 -1.05
CA PHE A 152 8.70 4.77 -2.48
C PHE A 152 7.65 3.73 -2.88
N TYR A 153 7.09 3.91 -4.07
CA TYR A 153 5.97 3.13 -4.58
C TYR A 153 6.37 2.27 -5.77
N PHE A 154 5.71 1.14 -5.90
CA PHE A 154 5.81 0.22 -7.04
C PHE A 154 4.48 -0.50 -7.20
N GLN A 155 4.33 -1.28 -8.27
CA GLN A 155 3.09 -2.04 -8.50
C GLN A 155 3.40 -3.53 -8.58
N ASP A 156 2.44 -4.33 -8.12
CA ASP A 156 2.43 -5.75 -8.37
C ASP A 156 1.98 -6.07 -9.82
N PRO A 157 1.93 -7.35 -10.24
CA PRO A 157 1.54 -7.72 -11.60
C PRO A 157 0.13 -7.29 -12.01
N ASP A 158 -0.79 -7.13 -11.07
CA ASP A 158 -2.17 -6.68 -11.33
C ASP A 158 -2.34 -5.16 -11.20
N GLY A 159 -1.24 -4.43 -10.91
CA GLY A 159 -1.24 -2.99 -10.75
C GLY A 159 -1.77 -2.55 -9.38
N ILE A 160 -1.77 -3.42 -8.40
CA ILE A 160 -1.97 -3.03 -7.00
C ILE A 160 -0.79 -2.17 -6.58
N THR A 161 -1.08 -0.97 -6.09
CA THR A 161 -0.03 -0.06 -5.63
C THR A 161 0.49 -0.51 -4.27
N LEU A 162 1.79 -0.75 -4.21
CA LEU A 162 2.54 -1.13 -3.02
C LEU A 162 3.52 -0.01 -2.65
N GLU A 163 3.80 0.09 -1.36
CA GLU A 163 4.72 1.07 -0.81
C GLU A 163 5.70 0.38 0.14
N PHE A 164 6.99 0.73 0.06
CA PHE A 164 7.93 0.52 1.16
C PHE A 164 8.14 1.83 1.88
N ALA A 165 7.82 1.85 3.18
CA ALA A 165 7.86 3.04 4.01
C ALA A 165 8.65 2.80 5.29
N CYS A 166 9.37 3.82 5.74
CA CYS A 166 10.00 3.83 7.06
C CYS A 166 9.67 5.15 7.79
N TRP A 167 9.25 5.01 9.03
CA TRP A 167 9.09 6.15 9.92
C TRP A 167 10.46 6.68 10.31
N VAL A 168 10.65 8.01 10.27
CA VAL A 168 11.92 8.67 10.61
C VAL A 168 11.80 9.60 11.81
N LYS A 169 10.57 9.82 12.30
CA LYS A 169 10.31 10.45 13.61
C LYS A 169 9.12 9.80 14.31
N GLU A 170 8.96 10.03 15.61
CA GLU A 170 7.77 9.70 16.38
C GLU A 170 6.71 10.79 16.21
N PHE A 171 5.44 10.40 16.17
CA PHE A 171 4.32 11.35 16.17
C PHE A 171 4.02 11.88 17.56
N THR A 172 3.50 13.10 17.61
CA THR A 172 3.06 13.81 18.81
C THR A 172 1.59 14.25 18.64
N GLU A 173 0.98 14.79 19.67
CA GLU A 173 -0.36 15.37 19.60
C GLU A 173 -0.48 16.51 18.57
N ASN A 174 0.65 17.16 18.24
CA ASN A 174 0.69 18.24 17.26
C ASN A 174 0.68 17.74 15.80
N ASP A 175 0.77 16.43 15.59
CA ASP A 175 0.77 15.83 14.25
C ASP A 175 -0.66 15.57 13.71
N THR A 176 -1.72 15.98 14.43
CA THR A 176 -3.12 15.82 14.03
C THR A 176 -3.89 17.15 13.90
N PRO A 177 -3.35 18.21 13.25
CA PRO A 177 -4.01 19.52 13.21
C PRO A 177 -5.17 19.62 12.20
N ALA A 178 -5.25 18.68 11.22
CA ALA A 178 -6.23 18.77 10.14
C ALA A 178 -7.66 18.43 10.62
N VAL A 179 -8.62 19.29 10.25
CA VAL A 179 -10.03 19.06 10.51
C VAL A 179 -10.58 18.08 9.46
N PRO A 180 -11.21 16.97 9.86
CA PRO A 180 -11.79 16.01 8.91
C PRO A 180 -12.86 16.67 8.01
N ARG A 181 -12.83 16.34 6.71
CA ARG A 181 -13.84 16.76 5.75
C ARG A 181 -15.07 15.86 5.79
N ALA A 182 -16.24 16.47 5.62
CA ALA A 182 -17.52 15.75 5.56
C ALA A 182 -17.90 15.39 4.11
N ALA A 183 -18.89 14.52 3.95
CA ALA A 183 -19.43 14.17 2.63
C ALA A 183 -19.96 15.39 1.86
N ALA A 184 -20.47 16.40 2.56
CA ALA A 184 -20.92 17.67 1.96
C ALA A 184 -19.80 18.50 1.34
N ASP A 185 -18.54 18.27 1.73
CA ASP A 185 -17.36 18.96 1.16
C ASP A 185 -16.88 18.34 -0.15
N ARG A 186 -17.48 17.25 -0.60
CA ARG A 186 -17.09 16.59 -1.86
C ARG A 186 -17.42 17.49 -3.06
N ARG A 187 -16.46 17.57 -3.98
CA ARG A 187 -16.68 18.15 -5.29
C ARG A 187 -17.08 17.05 -6.28
N PRO A 188 -17.96 17.34 -7.25
CA PRO A 188 -18.21 16.42 -8.37
C PRO A 188 -16.87 16.04 -9.01
N ALA A 189 -16.72 14.76 -9.41
CA ALA A 189 -15.58 14.37 -10.25
C ALA A 189 -15.57 15.23 -11.51
N ALA A 190 -14.41 15.75 -11.90
CA ALA A 190 -14.29 16.44 -13.15
C ALA A 190 -14.77 15.50 -14.28
N VAL A 191 -15.76 15.90 -15.04
CA VAL A 191 -16.19 15.17 -16.23
C VAL A 191 -15.05 15.28 -17.24
N THR A 192 -14.19 14.26 -17.28
CA THR A 192 -13.24 14.14 -18.39
C THR A 192 -14.05 13.79 -19.62
N SER A 193 -14.42 14.81 -20.40
CA SER A 193 -14.85 14.59 -21.78
C SER A 193 -13.66 13.89 -22.49
N LYS A 194 -13.80 12.60 -22.75
CA LYS A 194 -12.88 11.93 -23.68
C LYS A 194 -13.01 12.63 -25.04
N PRO A 195 -11.89 12.99 -25.69
CA PRO A 195 -11.89 13.41 -27.08
C PRO A 195 -12.38 12.28 -27.99
#